data_b8dfbf602a23134218c7cd4c07924023
#
_entry.id   b8dfbf602a23134218c7cd4c07924023
#
_cell.length_a   1.000
_cell.length_b   1.000
_cell.length_c   1.000
_cell.angle_alpha   90.00
_cell.angle_beta   90.00
_cell.angle_gamma   90.00
#
_symmetry.space_group_name_H-M   'P 1'
#
loop_
_entity.id
_entity.type
_entity.pdbx_description
1 polymer ?
#
loop_
_entity_poly.entity_id
_entity_poly.type
_entity_poly.pdbx_seq_one_letter_code
_entity_poly.pdbx_strand_id
1 'polypeptide(L)'
;NLTTPPPTSRTLFLMIRRPPRSTHCISSAASDVYKRQNLSYTNPHVSPYDEFQRYKHHPEIKQYLEGGERLTYGARALLKGGLQSQPKMSFPGGLLIGDDAGTLNFAKIKGSHTAMKSGMVAAETVAAALAADKSNTDLEEYAAAYKASWAYKELHMQRNFGPAQHKFGNILGSAYAFIDINIFNGMLPWTMSDKVADHETLKPAAECAKIDYPKYDGVLSFDKASSVFMSNTNHEEDQPCHLVLADPDMPINKNLELYDEPAQRYCPAGVYEVVANEDGSQRFQINAQNCVHCKTCDIKEPSQNINWVVPEGAGGPNYPNM
;
A
#
# COMPACT_ATOMS: atom_id res chain seq x y z
N ASN A 1 -39.53 -40.31 9.37
CA ASN A 1 -38.24 -39.90 9.95
C ASN A 1 -37.70 -38.73 9.13
N LEU A 2 -38.06 -37.54 9.54
CA LEU A 2 -37.51 -36.28 9.02
C LEU A 2 -36.24 -35.98 9.83
N THR A 3 -35.06 -36.20 9.23
CA THR A 3 -33.80 -35.77 9.77
C THR A 3 -33.66 -34.28 9.53
N THR A 4 -33.66 -33.50 10.60
CA THR A 4 -33.30 -32.08 10.57
C THR A 4 -31.86 -31.90 10.07
N PRO A 5 -31.59 -30.96 9.16
CA PRO A 5 -30.22 -30.68 8.74
C PRO A 5 -29.41 -30.12 9.93
N PRO A 6 -28.08 -30.40 9.99
CA PRO A 6 -27.26 -29.86 11.05
C PRO A 6 -27.21 -28.34 11.02
N PRO A 7 -27.01 -27.65 12.14
CA PRO A 7 -26.96 -26.20 12.16
C PRO A 7 -25.81 -25.74 11.29
N THR A 8 -26.11 -24.87 10.33
CA THR A 8 -25.12 -24.21 9.48
C THR A 8 -24.12 -23.49 10.38
N SER A 9 -22.86 -23.89 10.28
CA SER A 9 -21.76 -23.24 10.97
C SER A 9 -21.71 -21.76 10.53
N ARG A 10 -22.05 -20.88 11.46
CA ARG A 10 -21.95 -19.43 11.26
C ARG A 10 -20.47 -19.06 11.29
N THR A 11 -19.86 -18.92 10.14
CA THR A 11 -18.43 -18.55 10.02
C THR A 11 -18.34 -17.03 9.98
N LEU A 12 -17.83 -16.46 11.05
CA LEU A 12 -17.40 -15.06 11.08
C LEU A 12 -16.01 -15.00 10.40
N PHE A 13 -15.89 -14.38 9.24
CA PHE A 13 -14.61 -14.20 8.58
C PHE A 13 -13.83 -13.06 9.24
N LEU A 14 -12.88 -13.40 10.10
CA LEU A 14 -11.84 -12.49 10.54
C LEU A 14 -10.72 -12.54 9.50
N MET A 15 -10.59 -11.52 8.64
CA MET A 15 -9.45 -11.41 7.73
C MET A 15 -8.20 -11.01 8.52
N ILE A 16 -7.54 -11.99 9.13
CA ILE A 16 -6.22 -11.82 9.72
C ILE A 16 -5.19 -12.05 8.60
N ARG A 17 -4.67 -10.98 8.00
CA ARG A 17 -3.43 -11.10 7.25
C ARG A 17 -2.30 -11.30 8.25
N ARG A 18 -1.61 -12.44 8.16
CA ARG A 18 -0.39 -12.68 8.94
C ARG A 18 0.64 -11.61 8.58
N PRO A 19 1.23 -10.90 9.57
CA PRO A 19 2.35 -10.02 9.28
C PRO A 19 3.51 -10.85 8.73
N PRO A 20 4.23 -10.36 7.70
CA PRO A 20 5.39 -11.07 7.17
C PRO A 20 6.44 -11.25 8.27
N ARG A 21 6.98 -12.46 8.38
CA ARG A 21 7.96 -12.83 9.42
C ARG A 21 9.34 -12.18 9.28
N SER A 22 9.64 -11.51 8.18
CA SER A 22 10.93 -10.84 7.98
C SER A 22 10.82 -9.35 8.26
N THR A 23 11.03 -8.94 9.50
CA THR A 23 10.94 -7.55 9.94
C THR A 23 12.12 -6.68 9.52
N HIS A 24 13.27 -7.24 9.13
CA HIS A 24 14.47 -6.45 8.84
C HIS A 24 14.53 -5.90 7.42
N CYS A 25 14.20 -6.67 6.40
CA CYS A 25 14.18 -6.18 5.02
C CYS A 25 13.01 -5.23 4.74
N ILE A 26 11.87 -5.46 5.39
CA ILE A 26 10.67 -4.63 5.23
C ILE A 26 10.84 -3.27 5.90
N SER A 27 11.53 -3.17 7.04
CA SER A 27 11.75 -1.88 7.70
C SER A 27 12.72 -0.99 6.91
N SER A 28 13.70 -1.55 6.22
CA SER A 28 14.61 -0.81 5.33
C SER A 28 13.91 -0.36 4.05
N ALA A 29 13.14 -1.24 3.42
CA ALA A 29 12.32 -0.93 2.25
C ALA A 29 11.20 0.05 2.59
N ALA A 30 10.54 -0.09 3.74
CA ALA A 30 9.56 0.87 4.23
C ALA A 30 10.18 2.24 4.51
N SER A 31 11.39 2.31 5.05
CA SER A 31 12.14 3.56 5.23
C SER A 31 12.37 4.30 3.92
N ASP A 32 12.64 3.57 2.84
CA ASP A 32 12.86 4.18 1.53
C ASP A 32 11.57 4.65 0.88
N VAL A 33 10.54 3.85 0.90
CA VAL A 33 9.19 4.23 0.45
C VAL A 33 8.71 5.50 1.17
N TYR A 34 9.02 5.68 2.44
CA TYR A 34 8.63 6.86 3.21
C TYR A 34 9.43 8.12 2.88
N LYS A 35 10.69 8.01 2.48
CA LYS A 35 11.50 9.20 2.20
C LYS A 35 11.39 9.73 0.78
N ARG A 36 11.06 8.88 -0.20
CA ARG A 36 11.06 9.26 -1.62
C ARG A 36 9.84 8.81 -2.41
N GLN A 37 9.10 7.84 -1.93
CA GLN A 37 8.04 7.16 -2.69
C GLN A 37 6.69 7.20 -1.99
N ASN A 38 6.37 8.33 -1.40
CA ASN A 38 4.99 8.65 -1.19
C ASN A 38 4.31 8.66 -2.55
N LEU A 39 3.19 7.99 -2.71
CA LEU A 39 2.45 7.98 -3.97
C LEU A 39 1.96 9.38 -4.40
N SER A 40 2.11 10.37 -3.55
CA SER A 40 1.90 11.80 -3.84
C SER A 40 3.04 12.48 -4.61
N TYR A 41 4.02 11.74 -5.17
CA TYR A 41 5.05 12.34 -6.03
C TYR A 41 4.43 12.96 -7.29
N THR A 42 5.09 14.01 -7.82
CA THR A 42 4.53 14.85 -8.88
C THR A 42 5.07 14.52 -10.27
N ASN A 43 6.26 13.94 -10.37
CA ASN A 43 6.91 13.63 -11.64
C ASN A 43 6.48 12.25 -12.16
N PRO A 44 5.78 12.13 -13.30
CA PRO A 44 5.32 10.85 -13.83
C PRO A 44 6.46 9.94 -14.32
N HIS A 45 7.68 10.48 -14.49
CA HIS A 45 8.85 9.69 -14.86
C HIS A 45 9.51 8.96 -13.69
N VAL A 46 9.03 9.16 -12.45
CA VAL A 46 9.52 8.41 -11.28
C VAL A 46 9.09 6.95 -11.40
N SER A 47 10.07 6.07 -11.30
CA SER A 47 9.86 4.63 -11.13
C SER A 47 10.18 4.25 -9.69
N PRO A 48 9.20 3.91 -8.86
CA PRO A 48 9.41 3.46 -7.50
C PRO A 48 10.36 2.26 -7.39
N TYR A 49 10.27 1.34 -8.34
CA TYR A 49 11.18 0.20 -8.41
C TYR A 49 12.63 0.63 -8.61
N ASP A 50 12.91 1.50 -9.59
CA ASP A 50 14.26 1.94 -9.92
C ASP A 50 14.83 2.86 -8.85
N GLU A 51 14.02 3.69 -8.21
CA GLU A 51 14.42 4.46 -7.03
C GLU A 51 14.88 3.54 -5.89
N PHE A 52 14.18 2.43 -5.67
CA PHE A 52 14.56 1.44 -4.67
C PHE A 52 15.88 0.75 -5.04
N GLN A 53 16.08 0.41 -6.32
CA GLN A 53 17.35 -0.16 -6.78
C GLN A 53 18.50 0.84 -6.59
N ARG A 54 18.30 2.11 -6.93
CA ARG A 54 19.28 3.18 -6.73
C ARG A 54 19.62 3.40 -5.26
N TYR A 55 18.62 3.34 -4.39
CA TYR A 55 18.79 3.50 -2.94
C TYR A 55 19.71 2.45 -2.33
N LYS A 56 19.69 1.22 -2.82
CA LYS A 56 20.57 0.14 -2.33
C LYS A 56 22.06 0.44 -2.50
N HIS A 57 22.42 1.33 -3.44
CA HIS A 57 23.79 1.78 -3.66
C HIS A 57 24.20 2.96 -2.77
N HIS A 58 23.29 3.51 -1.95
CA HIS A 58 23.68 4.56 -1.01
C HIS A 58 24.69 4.01 0.01
N PRO A 59 25.84 4.70 0.28
CA PRO A 59 26.90 4.16 1.12
C PRO A 59 26.43 3.62 2.47
N GLU A 60 25.52 4.34 3.15
CA GLU A 60 24.98 3.94 4.44
C GLU A 60 24.07 2.70 4.37
N ILE A 61 23.57 2.34 3.20
CA ILE A 61 22.69 1.18 3.03
C ILE A 61 23.47 -0.01 2.46
N LYS A 62 24.34 0.28 1.50
CA LYS A 62 25.16 -0.69 0.80
C LYS A 62 25.92 -1.62 1.78
N GLN A 63 26.52 -1.06 2.82
CA GLN A 63 27.27 -1.81 3.82
C GLN A 63 26.47 -2.93 4.51
N TYR A 64 25.13 -2.82 4.58
CA TYR A 64 24.26 -3.84 5.16
C TYR A 64 23.79 -4.88 4.15
N LEU A 65 23.96 -4.62 2.86
CA LEU A 65 23.50 -5.48 1.78
C LEU A 65 24.63 -6.25 1.10
N GLU A 66 25.88 -5.76 1.22
CA GLU A 66 27.07 -6.42 0.65
C GLU A 66 27.24 -7.83 1.23
N GLY A 67 27.46 -8.81 0.36
CA GLY A 67 27.59 -10.22 0.73
C GLY A 67 26.27 -10.92 1.06
N GLY A 68 25.14 -10.20 0.97
CA GLY A 68 23.80 -10.77 1.12
C GLY A 68 23.28 -11.42 -0.15
N GLU A 69 22.30 -12.28 0.00
CA GLU A 69 21.60 -12.95 -1.10
C GLU A 69 20.14 -12.48 -1.16
N ARG A 70 19.64 -12.24 -2.38
CA ARG A 70 18.22 -11.92 -2.60
C ARG A 70 17.39 -13.19 -2.52
N LEU A 71 16.54 -13.31 -1.49
CA LEU A 71 15.73 -14.51 -1.23
C LEU A 71 14.33 -14.41 -1.86
N THR A 72 13.74 -13.21 -1.90
CA THR A 72 12.38 -13.00 -2.39
C THR A 72 12.17 -11.56 -2.80
N TYR A 73 11.07 -11.29 -3.46
CA TYR A 73 10.62 -9.95 -3.84
C TYR A 73 9.14 -9.77 -3.54
N GLY A 74 8.77 -8.60 -3.10
CA GLY A 74 7.38 -8.21 -2.89
C GLY A 74 7.20 -6.70 -2.86
N ALA A 75 6.00 -6.25 -3.14
CA ALA A 75 5.62 -4.85 -3.04
C ALA A 75 4.22 -4.73 -2.46
N ARG A 76 3.99 -3.69 -1.66
CA ARG A 76 2.67 -3.38 -1.09
C ARG A 76 2.57 -1.89 -0.81
N ALA A 77 1.48 -1.26 -1.27
CA ALA A 77 1.11 0.07 -0.83
C ALA A 77 0.62 0.02 0.63
N LEU A 78 1.03 1.00 1.43
CA LEU A 78 0.68 1.14 2.84
C LEU A 78 -0.11 2.42 3.06
N LEU A 79 -1.05 2.41 4.02
CA LEU A 79 -1.81 3.58 4.43
C LEU A 79 -0.96 4.48 5.33
N LYS A 80 -0.41 5.54 4.76
CA LYS A 80 0.49 6.48 5.46
C LYS A 80 -0.24 7.54 6.28
N GLY A 81 -1.46 7.88 5.95
CA GLY A 81 -2.20 8.99 6.55
C GLY A 81 -2.52 8.86 8.04
N GLY A 82 -2.25 7.70 8.65
CA GLY A 82 -2.49 7.44 10.06
C GLY A 82 -3.95 7.66 10.44
N LEU A 83 -4.18 8.33 11.57
CA LEU A 83 -5.52 8.53 12.11
C LEU A 83 -6.51 9.19 11.13
N GLN A 84 -6.03 10.11 10.29
CA GLN A 84 -6.88 10.88 9.38
C GLN A 84 -7.33 10.10 8.15
N SER A 85 -6.66 9.00 7.82
CA SER A 85 -7.00 8.13 6.70
C SER A 85 -7.70 6.83 7.12
N GLN A 86 -8.06 6.71 8.40
CA GLN A 86 -8.79 5.53 8.88
C GLN A 86 -10.19 5.50 8.28
N PRO A 87 -10.57 4.40 7.60
CA PRO A 87 -11.93 4.21 7.11
C PRO A 87 -12.88 3.86 8.27
N LYS A 88 -14.17 3.68 7.98
CA LYS A 88 -15.07 3.00 8.90
C LYS A 88 -14.53 1.59 9.16
N MET A 89 -14.18 1.28 10.42
CA MET A 89 -13.43 0.08 10.77
C MET A 89 -14.32 -1.16 10.94
N SER A 90 -15.64 -1.00 10.91
CA SER A 90 -16.61 -2.10 11.04
C SER A 90 -17.68 -2.02 9.96
N PHE A 91 -18.20 -3.18 9.59
CA PHE A 91 -19.33 -3.34 8.66
C PHE A 91 -20.07 -4.64 9.00
N PRO A 92 -21.30 -4.85 8.52
CA PRO A 92 -22.02 -6.08 8.83
C PRO A 92 -21.22 -7.34 8.48
N GLY A 93 -20.92 -8.15 9.50
CA GLY A 93 -20.15 -9.38 9.35
C GLY A 93 -18.62 -9.24 9.26
N GLY A 94 -18.06 -8.04 9.39
CA GLY A 94 -16.60 -7.86 9.28
C GLY A 94 -16.02 -6.67 10.00
N LEU A 95 -14.69 -6.73 10.21
CA LEU A 95 -13.87 -5.66 10.81
C LEU A 95 -12.60 -5.45 10.00
N LEU A 96 -12.14 -4.20 9.91
CA LEU A 96 -10.84 -3.85 9.38
C LEU A 96 -9.84 -3.71 10.53
N ILE A 97 -8.66 -4.32 10.38
CA ILE A 97 -7.59 -4.31 11.38
C ILE A 97 -6.23 -4.04 10.71
N GLY A 98 -5.27 -3.61 11.51
CA GLY A 98 -3.90 -3.42 11.03
C GLY A 98 -3.76 -2.33 9.99
N ASP A 99 -2.90 -2.53 9.01
CA ASP A 99 -2.63 -1.55 7.97
C ASP A 99 -3.85 -1.30 7.06
N ASP A 100 -4.67 -2.32 6.82
CA ASP A 100 -5.91 -2.17 6.05
C ASP A 100 -6.92 -1.24 6.75
N ALA A 101 -6.78 -1.04 8.07
CA ALA A 101 -7.51 -0.05 8.86
C ALA A 101 -6.75 1.28 9.05
N GLY A 102 -5.57 1.45 8.43
CA GLY A 102 -4.77 2.65 8.55
C GLY A 102 -4.13 2.84 9.93
N THR A 103 -3.72 1.75 10.59
CA THR A 103 -3.13 1.84 11.94
C THR A 103 -1.63 2.13 11.96
N LEU A 104 -1.00 2.35 10.79
CA LEU A 104 0.43 2.65 10.70
C LEU A 104 0.79 3.96 11.42
N ASN A 105 1.76 3.88 12.31
CA ASN A 105 2.39 5.08 12.86
C ASN A 105 3.49 5.57 11.92
N PHE A 106 3.13 6.49 11.05
CA PHE A 106 4.04 7.02 10.03
C PHE A 106 5.25 7.74 10.61
N ALA A 107 5.08 8.57 11.64
CA ALA A 107 6.18 9.35 12.21
C ALA A 107 7.25 8.44 12.85
N LYS A 108 6.87 7.29 13.36
CA LYS A 108 7.81 6.27 13.88
C LYS A 108 8.24 5.26 12.81
N ILE A 109 7.63 5.27 11.63
CA ILE A 109 7.82 4.25 10.58
C ILE A 109 7.58 2.83 11.16
N LYS A 110 6.58 2.69 12.01
CA LYS A 110 6.25 1.44 12.71
C LYS A 110 4.75 1.22 12.76
N GLY A 111 4.30 0.04 12.32
CA GLY A 111 2.89 -0.33 12.28
C GLY A 111 2.56 -1.63 13.01
N SER A 112 3.56 -2.51 13.24
CA SER A 112 3.30 -3.84 13.80
C SER A 112 2.62 -3.79 15.16
N HIS A 113 3.07 -2.92 16.07
CA HIS A 113 2.52 -2.79 17.42
C HIS A 113 1.08 -2.26 17.42
N THR A 114 0.78 -1.27 16.57
CA THR A 114 -0.58 -0.71 16.43
C THR A 114 -1.51 -1.67 15.72
N ALA A 115 -1.00 -2.40 14.71
CA ALA A 115 -1.73 -3.46 14.03
C ALA A 115 -2.09 -4.61 14.99
N MET A 116 -1.13 -5.06 15.81
CA MET A 116 -1.39 -6.08 16.84
C MET A 116 -2.45 -5.61 17.85
N LYS A 117 -2.37 -4.34 18.32
CA LYS A 117 -3.37 -3.81 19.25
C LYS A 117 -4.75 -3.73 18.61
N SER A 118 -4.86 -3.32 17.36
CA SER A 118 -6.16 -3.33 16.67
C SER A 118 -6.74 -4.73 16.55
N GLY A 119 -5.91 -5.74 16.26
CA GLY A 119 -6.32 -7.14 16.25
C GLY A 119 -6.77 -7.67 17.60
N MET A 120 -6.09 -7.29 18.70
CA MET A 120 -6.50 -7.65 20.06
C MET A 120 -7.88 -7.08 20.39
N VAL A 121 -8.08 -5.78 20.14
CA VAL A 121 -9.39 -5.13 20.38
C VAL A 121 -10.49 -5.74 19.52
N ALA A 122 -10.19 -6.07 18.26
CA ALA A 122 -11.13 -6.75 17.40
C ALA A 122 -11.53 -8.13 17.93
N ALA A 123 -10.54 -8.92 18.39
CA ALA A 123 -10.80 -10.25 18.96
C ALA A 123 -11.68 -10.19 20.22
N GLU A 124 -11.40 -9.24 21.11
CA GLU A 124 -12.19 -9.01 22.33
C GLU A 124 -13.64 -8.61 21.97
N THR A 125 -13.82 -7.71 20.98
CA THR A 125 -15.15 -7.27 20.54
C THR A 125 -15.93 -8.41 19.88
N VAL A 126 -15.29 -9.18 19.01
CA VAL A 126 -15.92 -10.34 18.34
C VAL A 126 -16.31 -11.41 19.37
N ALA A 127 -15.45 -11.72 20.33
CA ALA A 127 -15.76 -12.69 21.38
C ALA A 127 -16.99 -12.27 22.21
N ALA A 128 -17.07 -10.99 22.57
CA ALA A 128 -18.23 -10.45 23.27
C ALA A 128 -19.52 -10.50 22.43
N ALA A 129 -19.42 -10.18 21.14
CA ALA A 129 -20.54 -10.23 20.23
C ALA A 129 -21.08 -11.66 20.01
N LEU A 130 -20.18 -12.64 19.87
CA LEU A 130 -20.53 -14.06 19.77
C LEU A 130 -21.19 -14.59 21.05
N ALA A 131 -20.68 -14.20 22.21
CA ALA A 131 -21.29 -14.54 23.51
C ALA A 131 -22.70 -13.94 23.67
N ALA A 132 -22.98 -12.84 23.00
CA ALA A 132 -24.28 -12.18 22.97
C ALA A 132 -25.17 -12.61 21.78
N ASP A 133 -24.80 -13.68 21.05
CA ASP A 133 -25.47 -14.21 19.84
C ASP A 133 -25.68 -13.15 18.74
N LYS A 134 -24.83 -12.14 18.69
CA LYS A 134 -24.78 -11.11 17.62
C LYS A 134 -23.94 -11.61 16.46
N SER A 135 -24.55 -12.07 15.39
CA SER A 135 -23.85 -12.46 14.15
C SER A 135 -24.28 -11.59 12.99
N ASN A 136 -23.38 -11.33 12.04
CA ASN A 136 -23.61 -10.51 10.84
C ASN A 136 -24.13 -9.09 11.11
N THR A 137 -23.89 -8.56 12.30
CA THR A 137 -24.19 -7.18 12.67
C THR A 137 -22.97 -6.29 12.50
N ASP A 138 -23.17 -4.99 12.37
CA ASP A 138 -22.09 -4.01 12.42
C ASP A 138 -21.67 -3.85 13.90
N LEU A 139 -20.42 -4.19 14.20
CA LEU A 139 -19.87 -4.11 15.55
C LEU A 139 -19.24 -2.72 15.79
N GLU A 140 -20.08 -1.70 15.88
CA GLU A 140 -19.64 -0.31 16.11
C GLU A 140 -18.87 -0.16 17.42
N GLU A 141 -19.10 -1.06 18.38
CA GLU A 141 -18.37 -1.15 19.67
C GLU A 141 -16.85 -1.30 19.44
N TYR A 142 -16.43 -1.92 18.32
CA TYR A 142 -15.02 -2.04 17.96
C TYR A 142 -14.35 -0.68 17.76
N ALA A 143 -14.97 0.22 17.02
CA ALA A 143 -14.43 1.56 16.78
C ALA A 143 -14.31 2.34 18.10
N ALA A 144 -15.27 2.23 19.00
CA ALA A 144 -15.24 2.85 20.31
C ALA A 144 -14.12 2.28 21.21
N ALA A 145 -13.97 0.95 21.24
CA ALA A 145 -12.94 0.26 22.00
C ALA A 145 -11.52 0.57 21.47
N TYR A 146 -11.36 0.61 20.13
CA TYR A 146 -10.10 1.01 19.50
C TYR A 146 -9.75 2.47 19.85
N LYS A 147 -10.71 3.38 19.79
CA LYS A 147 -10.51 4.79 20.16
C LYS A 147 -10.10 4.98 21.62
N ALA A 148 -10.54 4.12 22.54
CA ALA A 148 -10.13 4.11 23.93
C ALA A 148 -8.70 3.56 24.14
N SER A 149 -8.14 2.85 23.16
CA SER A 149 -6.84 2.18 23.26
C SER A 149 -5.65 3.15 23.22
N TRP A 150 -4.50 2.69 23.71
CA TRP A 150 -3.24 3.42 23.62
C TRP A 150 -2.78 3.60 22.16
N ALA A 151 -3.10 2.66 21.26
CA ALA A 151 -2.73 2.74 19.85
C ALA A 151 -3.39 3.95 19.16
N TYR A 152 -4.67 4.18 19.42
CA TYR A 152 -5.36 5.38 18.93
C TYR A 152 -4.74 6.67 19.49
N LYS A 153 -4.44 6.69 20.80
CA LYS A 153 -3.81 7.86 21.45
C LYS A 153 -2.45 8.18 20.84
N GLU A 154 -1.66 7.15 20.53
CA GLU A 154 -0.37 7.30 19.86
C GLU A 154 -0.53 7.90 18.44
N LEU A 155 -1.47 7.40 17.65
CA LEU A 155 -1.76 7.95 16.33
C LEU A 155 -2.31 9.37 16.39
N HIS A 156 -3.15 9.67 17.40
CA HIS A 156 -3.68 11.01 17.62
C HIS A 156 -2.58 12.03 17.92
N MET A 157 -1.61 11.66 18.75
CA MET A 157 -0.45 12.50 19.08
C MET A 157 0.32 12.93 17.82
N GLN A 158 0.34 12.10 16.80
CA GLN A 158 1.15 12.30 15.59
C GLN A 158 0.33 12.70 14.36
N ARG A 159 -0.94 13.03 14.54
CA ARG A 159 -1.89 13.29 13.44
C ARG A 159 -1.46 14.43 12.51
N ASN A 160 -0.69 15.40 13.00
CA ASN A 160 -0.22 16.54 12.24
C ASN A 160 1.11 16.32 11.53
N PHE A 161 1.81 15.20 11.77
CA PHE A 161 3.16 14.96 11.27
C PHE A 161 3.23 14.98 9.72
N GLY A 162 2.43 14.15 9.06
CA GLY A 162 2.38 14.08 7.60
C GLY A 162 1.95 15.38 6.93
N PRO A 163 0.80 15.95 7.31
CA PRO A 163 0.32 17.21 6.77
C PRO A 163 1.28 18.39 6.99
N ALA A 164 2.00 18.44 8.11
CA ALA A 164 3.01 19.45 8.35
C ALA A 164 4.18 19.36 7.37
N GLN A 165 4.65 18.14 7.08
CA GLN A 165 5.72 17.94 6.10
C GLN A 165 5.28 18.30 4.68
N HIS A 166 4.04 17.99 4.29
CA HIS A 166 3.50 18.38 2.98
C HIS A 166 3.37 19.90 2.85
N LYS A 167 2.89 20.58 3.89
CA LYS A 167 2.64 22.02 3.86
C LYS A 167 3.90 22.87 3.99
N PHE A 168 4.85 22.47 4.83
CA PHE A 168 6.02 23.28 5.20
C PHE A 168 7.35 22.69 4.70
N GLY A 169 7.30 21.55 3.99
CA GLY A 169 8.49 20.82 3.56
C GLY A 169 9.18 20.08 4.70
N ASN A 170 10.26 19.37 4.35
CA ASN A 170 10.89 18.44 5.29
C ASN A 170 11.48 19.11 6.54
N ILE A 171 12.13 20.27 6.39
CA ILE A 171 12.84 20.91 7.51
C ILE A 171 11.84 21.58 8.47
N LEU A 172 11.06 22.52 7.98
CA LEU A 172 10.09 23.25 8.81
C LEU A 172 8.94 22.37 9.30
N GLY A 173 8.48 21.44 8.47
CA GLY A 173 7.48 20.46 8.85
C GLY A 173 7.97 19.52 9.95
N SER A 174 9.23 19.08 9.91
CA SER A 174 9.83 18.28 10.98
C SER A 174 10.03 19.06 12.27
N ALA A 175 10.44 20.32 12.18
CA ALA A 175 10.54 21.19 13.36
C ALA A 175 9.17 21.43 14.02
N TYR A 176 8.15 21.71 13.20
CA TYR A 176 6.77 21.82 13.69
C TYR A 176 6.31 20.52 14.38
N ALA A 177 6.51 19.38 13.72
CA ALA A 177 6.10 18.09 14.24
C ALA A 177 6.85 17.73 15.55
N PHE A 178 8.14 18.07 15.64
CA PHE A 178 8.90 17.92 16.88
C PHE A 178 8.28 18.70 18.04
N ILE A 179 7.92 19.96 17.81
CA ILE A 179 7.27 20.82 18.80
C ILE A 179 5.90 20.27 19.20
N ASP A 180 5.06 19.90 18.20
CA ASP A 180 3.72 19.34 18.45
C ASP A 180 3.80 18.04 19.29
N ILE A 181 4.67 17.13 18.91
CA ILE A 181 4.76 15.80 19.53
C ILE A 181 5.47 15.85 20.89
N ASN A 182 6.62 16.55 21.00
CA ASN A 182 7.48 16.46 22.18
C ASN A 182 7.23 17.56 23.22
N ILE A 183 6.67 18.71 22.82
CA ILE A 183 6.37 19.82 23.74
C ILE A 183 4.88 19.80 24.10
N PHE A 184 4.01 19.72 23.09
CA PHE A 184 2.56 19.74 23.29
C PHE A 184 1.91 18.36 23.40
N ASN A 185 2.67 17.26 23.27
CA ASN A 185 2.16 15.88 23.30
C ASN A 185 0.98 15.64 22.34
N GLY A 186 0.98 16.30 21.18
CA GLY A 186 -0.11 16.24 20.21
C GLY A 186 -1.42 16.90 20.68
N MET A 187 -1.40 17.74 21.71
CA MET A 187 -2.60 18.38 22.28
C MET A 187 -2.93 19.74 21.65
N LEU A 188 -2.28 20.11 20.53
CA LEU A 188 -2.67 21.31 19.81
C LEU A 188 -4.16 21.25 19.43
N PRO A 189 -4.92 22.35 19.56
CA PRO A 189 -6.38 22.35 19.38
C PRO A 189 -6.81 22.19 17.92
N TRP A 190 -5.88 22.18 16.98
CA TRP A 190 -6.16 22.01 15.56
C TRP A 190 -5.59 20.71 15.03
N THR A 191 -6.19 20.22 13.94
CA THR A 191 -5.72 19.12 13.13
C THR A 191 -5.49 19.62 11.72
N MET A 192 -4.26 19.49 11.24
CA MET A 192 -3.93 19.80 9.85
C MET A 192 -4.41 18.65 8.98
N SER A 193 -4.94 18.93 7.80
CA SER A 193 -5.39 17.92 6.85
C SER A 193 -4.70 18.09 5.51
N ASP A 194 -4.41 16.97 4.88
CA ASP A 194 -4.02 16.88 3.48
C ASP A 194 -5.29 16.55 2.66
N LYS A 195 -5.57 17.38 1.65
CA LYS A 195 -6.81 17.26 0.87
C LYS A 195 -6.58 16.77 -0.56
N VAL A 196 -5.32 16.68 -0.97
CA VAL A 196 -4.96 16.26 -2.32
C VAL A 196 -4.79 14.76 -2.34
N ALA A 197 -5.54 14.07 -3.18
CA ALA A 197 -5.41 12.63 -3.35
C ALA A 197 -4.11 12.29 -4.12
N ASP A 198 -3.57 11.10 -3.86
CA ASP A 198 -2.28 10.67 -4.47
C ASP A 198 -2.31 10.66 -5.99
N HIS A 199 -3.46 10.30 -6.60
CA HIS A 199 -3.63 10.29 -8.05
C HIS A 199 -3.68 11.69 -8.68
N GLU A 200 -4.08 12.70 -7.92
CA GLU A 200 -4.20 14.10 -8.39
C GLU A 200 -2.86 14.85 -8.39
N THR A 201 -1.79 14.24 -7.88
CA THR A 201 -0.52 14.96 -7.67
C THR A 201 0.38 15.00 -8.90
N LEU A 202 0.15 14.16 -9.91
CA LEU A 202 1.00 14.11 -11.10
C LEU A 202 0.88 15.38 -11.92
N LYS A 203 2.04 15.91 -12.33
CA LYS A 203 2.15 16.98 -13.31
C LYS A 203 2.23 16.39 -14.73
N PRO A 204 1.89 17.18 -15.77
CA PRO A 204 2.12 16.75 -17.13
C PRO A 204 3.57 16.34 -17.37
N ALA A 205 3.77 15.26 -18.14
CA ALA A 205 5.10 14.72 -18.43
C ALA A 205 6.01 15.75 -19.12
N ALA A 206 5.45 16.60 -19.95
CA ALA A 206 6.17 17.68 -20.65
C ALA A 206 6.79 18.73 -19.67
N GLU A 207 6.23 18.88 -18.48
CA GLU A 207 6.72 19.80 -17.46
C GLU A 207 7.76 19.16 -16.51
N CYS A 208 8.02 17.86 -16.69
CA CYS A 208 8.85 17.10 -15.77
C CYS A 208 10.13 16.60 -16.47
N ALA A 209 11.25 16.66 -15.74
CA ALA A 209 12.49 16.08 -16.23
C ALA A 209 12.39 14.54 -16.27
N LYS A 210 12.82 13.96 -17.40
CA LYS A 210 13.02 12.51 -17.49
C LYS A 210 14.14 12.09 -16.54
N ILE A 211 13.99 10.91 -15.96
CA ILE A 211 14.96 10.35 -15.02
C ILE A 211 15.69 9.22 -15.72
N ASP A 212 17.00 9.36 -15.84
CA ASP A 212 17.87 8.30 -16.33
C ASP A 212 18.34 7.44 -15.14
N TYR A 213 17.84 6.23 -15.07
CA TYR A 213 18.19 5.30 -14.01
C TYR A 213 19.46 4.50 -14.38
N PRO A 214 20.39 4.31 -13.44
CA PRO A 214 21.59 3.52 -13.69
C PRO A 214 21.23 2.06 -14.02
N LYS A 215 22.05 1.42 -14.85
CA LYS A 215 21.89 -0.02 -15.12
C LYS A 215 22.08 -0.83 -13.85
N TYR A 216 21.35 -1.93 -13.75
CA TYR A 216 21.47 -2.86 -12.64
C TYR A 216 22.82 -3.59 -12.71
N ASP A 217 23.43 -3.81 -11.54
CA ASP A 217 24.73 -4.48 -11.43
C ASP A 217 24.64 -6.01 -11.27
N GLY A 218 23.44 -6.53 -11.02
CA GLY A 218 23.22 -7.96 -10.77
C GLY A 218 23.72 -8.46 -9.40
N VAL A 219 24.22 -7.55 -8.55
CA VAL A 219 24.76 -7.87 -7.22
C VAL A 219 23.89 -7.24 -6.13
N LEU A 220 23.72 -5.92 -6.17
CA LEU A 220 22.86 -5.16 -5.26
C LEU A 220 21.55 -4.75 -5.92
N SER A 221 21.61 -4.42 -7.20
CA SER A 221 20.45 -4.00 -7.99
C SER A 221 20.14 -4.99 -9.09
N PHE A 222 18.86 -5.24 -9.32
CA PHE A 222 18.38 -6.28 -10.21
C PHE A 222 17.27 -5.73 -11.09
N ASP A 223 17.07 -6.34 -12.25
CA ASP A 223 15.96 -6.01 -13.14
C ASP A 223 14.59 -6.41 -12.54
N LYS A 224 13.55 -5.75 -13.05
CA LYS A 224 12.18 -5.92 -12.55
C LYS A 224 11.67 -7.34 -12.79
N ALA A 225 11.92 -7.92 -13.97
CA ALA A 225 11.39 -9.22 -14.34
C ALA A 225 11.96 -10.35 -13.44
N SER A 226 13.30 -10.36 -13.22
CA SER A 226 13.93 -11.32 -12.31
C SER A 226 13.47 -11.15 -10.86
N SER A 227 13.11 -9.91 -10.46
CA SER A 227 12.56 -9.67 -9.12
C SER A 227 11.14 -10.21 -9.00
N VAL A 228 10.28 -9.97 -9.99
CA VAL A 228 8.92 -10.50 -10.02
C VAL A 228 8.90 -12.02 -10.00
N PHE A 229 9.80 -12.67 -10.74
CA PHE A 229 9.96 -14.13 -10.70
C PHE A 229 10.15 -14.65 -9.27
N MET A 230 10.92 -13.96 -8.44
CA MET A 230 11.15 -14.37 -7.04
C MET A 230 9.96 -14.12 -6.10
N SER A 231 8.93 -13.45 -6.53
CA SER A 231 7.67 -13.34 -5.76
C SER A 231 6.82 -14.59 -5.83
N ASN A 232 7.17 -15.51 -6.74
CA ASN A 232 6.37 -16.70 -7.07
C ASN A 232 4.90 -16.37 -7.34
N THR A 233 4.65 -15.18 -7.92
CA THR A 233 3.27 -14.79 -8.24
C THR A 233 2.72 -15.72 -9.31
N ASN A 234 1.50 -16.17 -9.09
CA ASN A 234 0.77 -17.03 -10.02
C ASN A 234 -0.72 -16.70 -9.96
N HIS A 235 -1.35 -16.71 -11.12
CA HIS A 235 -2.79 -16.56 -11.27
C HIS A 235 -3.26 -17.63 -12.25
N GLU A 236 -4.48 -18.13 -12.07
CA GLU A 236 -5.09 -19.02 -13.04
C GLU A 236 -5.25 -18.33 -14.40
N GLU A 237 -4.87 -19.00 -15.49
CA GLU A 237 -4.80 -18.37 -16.81
C GLU A 237 -6.17 -18.00 -17.38
N ASP A 238 -7.20 -18.75 -17.03
CA ASP A 238 -8.56 -18.61 -17.53
C ASP A 238 -9.46 -17.75 -16.64
N GLN A 239 -8.95 -17.21 -15.52
CA GLN A 239 -9.72 -16.30 -14.69
C GLN A 239 -9.90 -14.92 -15.35
N PRO A 240 -11.00 -14.21 -15.10
CA PRO A 240 -11.14 -12.83 -15.54
C PRO A 240 -10.01 -11.95 -14.99
N CYS A 241 -9.51 -11.03 -15.81
CA CYS A 241 -8.49 -10.08 -15.38
C CYS A 241 -9.00 -9.24 -14.20
N HIS A 242 -8.29 -9.27 -13.09
CA HIS A 242 -8.65 -8.51 -11.89
C HIS A 242 -8.29 -7.02 -11.94
N LEU A 243 -7.64 -6.59 -13.02
CA LEU A 243 -7.27 -5.21 -13.32
C LEU A 243 -8.18 -4.68 -14.43
N VAL A 244 -9.34 -4.19 -14.04
CA VAL A 244 -10.40 -3.80 -14.98
C VAL A 244 -10.26 -2.33 -15.33
N LEU A 245 -10.23 -2.02 -16.62
CA LEU A 245 -10.30 -0.63 -17.09
C LEU A 245 -11.76 -0.19 -17.18
N ALA A 246 -12.08 0.96 -16.61
CA ALA A 246 -13.39 1.58 -16.78
C ALA A 246 -13.59 2.08 -18.24
N ASP A 247 -12.51 2.58 -18.82
CA ASP A 247 -12.43 3.00 -20.25
C ASP A 247 -11.14 2.42 -20.84
N PRO A 248 -11.24 1.46 -21.78
CA PRO A 248 -10.08 0.82 -22.42
C PRO A 248 -9.18 1.78 -23.20
N ASP A 249 -9.73 2.87 -23.70
CA ASP A 249 -9.02 3.82 -24.55
C ASP A 249 -8.29 4.92 -23.75
N MET A 250 -8.67 5.13 -22.50
CA MET A 250 -8.12 6.15 -21.60
C MET A 250 -6.58 6.10 -21.47
N PRO A 251 -5.94 4.94 -21.32
CA PRO A 251 -4.49 4.86 -21.16
C PRO A 251 -3.73 5.43 -22.36
N ILE A 252 -4.21 5.17 -23.58
CA ILE A 252 -3.56 5.64 -24.81
C ILE A 252 -3.98 7.07 -25.13
N ASN A 253 -5.29 7.37 -25.15
CA ASN A 253 -5.81 8.64 -25.65
C ASN A 253 -5.61 9.81 -24.67
N LYS A 254 -5.37 9.53 -23.40
CA LYS A 254 -5.21 10.57 -22.38
C LYS A 254 -3.94 10.43 -21.54
N ASN A 255 -3.76 9.27 -20.89
CA ASN A 255 -2.67 9.12 -19.92
C ASN A 255 -1.30 9.09 -20.61
N LEU A 256 -1.20 8.49 -21.79
CA LEU A 256 0.04 8.48 -22.56
C LEU A 256 0.42 9.90 -23.01
N GLU A 257 -0.54 10.67 -23.52
CA GLU A 257 -0.29 12.04 -23.98
C GLU A 257 0.10 12.98 -22.82
N LEU A 258 -0.65 12.93 -21.70
CA LEU A 258 -0.45 13.87 -20.60
C LEU A 258 0.67 13.46 -19.65
N TYR A 259 0.83 12.16 -19.39
CA TYR A 259 1.68 11.64 -18.31
C TYR A 259 2.70 10.60 -18.79
N ASP A 260 2.83 10.38 -20.11
CA ASP A 260 3.69 9.34 -20.70
C ASP A 260 3.36 7.93 -20.14
N GLU A 261 2.07 7.64 -19.96
CA GLU A 261 1.48 6.46 -19.30
C GLU A 261 2.28 5.98 -18.09
N PRO A 262 2.03 6.55 -16.90
CA PRO A 262 2.87 6.34 -15.72
C PRO A 262 2.74 4.93 -15.14
N ALA A 263 1.73 4.14 -15.54
CA ALA A 263 1.55 2.77 -15.07
C ALA A 263 2.75 1.87 -15.38
N GLN A 264 3.44 2.13 -16.49
CA GLN A 264 4.67 1.44 -16.86
C GLN A 264 5.78 1.59 -15.82
N ARG A 265 5.75 2.69 -15.05
CA ARG A 265 6.78 3.06 -14.07
C ARG A 265 6.33 2.84 -12.63
N TYR A 266 5.13 3.25 -12.24
CA TYR A 266 4.69 3.05 -10.86
C TYR A 266 4.38 1.58 -10.54
N CYS A 267 4.10 0.74 -11.54
CA CYS A 267 3.92 -0.69 -11.30
C CYS A 267 5.26 -1.36 -10.96
N PRO A 268 5.41 -1.94 -9.76
CA PRO A 268 6.65 -2.58 -9.36
C PRO A 268 6.82 -3.99 -9.97
N ALA A 269 5.84 -4.46 -10.73
CA ALA A 269 5.78 -5.83 -11.24
C ALA A 269 5.74 -5.92 -12.79
N GLY A 270 5.85 -4.79 -13.51
CA GLY A 270 5.84 -4.82 -14.97
C GLY A 270 4.51 -5.33 -15.56
N VAL A 271 3.40 -4.99 -14.90
CA VAL A 271 2.07 -5.42 -15.36
C VAL A 271 1.60 -4.62 -16.56
N TYR A 272 1.97 -3.34 -16.63
CA TYR A 272 1.46 -2.41 -17.64
C TYR A 272 2.54 -2.03 -18.63
N GLU A 273 2.21 -2.11 -19.91
CA GLU A 273 3.10 -1.76 -21.01
C GLU A 273 2.33 -1.04 -22.11
N VAL A 274 2.96 -0.06 -22.74
CA VAL A 274 2.50 0.51 -24.03
C VAL A 274 3.28 -0.15 -25.13
N VAL A 275 2.60 -0.89 -25.98
CA VAL A 275 3.19 -1.70 -27.04
C VAL A 275 2.78 -1.16 -28.40
N ALA A 276 3.74 -1.04 -29.32
CA ALA A 276 3.46 -0.69 -30.71
C ALA A 276 2.85 -1.90 -31.44
N ASN A 277 1.79 -1.66 -32.19
CA ASN A 277 1.21 -2.62 -33.11
C ASN A 277 1.97 -2.60 -34.45
N GLU A 278 1.73 -3.59 -35.29
CA GLU A 278 2.34 -3.67 -36.67
C GLU A 278 1.99 -2.50 -37.57
N ASP A 279 0.82 -1.90 -37.37
CA ASP A 279 0.34 -0.73 -38.12
C ASP A 279 0.89 0.61 -37.60
N GLY A 280 1.76 0.58 -36.57
CA GLY A 280 2.33 1.77 -35.93
C GLY A 280 1.44 2.41 -34.86
N SER A 281 0.22 1.94 -34.68
CA SER A 281 -0.61 2.35 -33.54
C SER A 281 -0.06 1.80 -32.22
N GLN A 282 -0.54 2.35 -31.10
CA GLN A 282 -0.13 1.89 -29.77
C GLN A 282 -1.31 1.26 -29.05
N ARG A 283 -1.03 0.23 -28.24
CA ARG A 283 -2.02 -0.41 -27.35
C ARG A 283 -1.49 -0.48 -25.94
N PHE A 284 -2.40 -0.43 -25.00
CA PHE A 284 -2.11 -0.66 -23.59
C PHE A 284 -2.26 -2.16 -23.27
N GLN A 285 -1.19 -2.78 -22.81
CA GLN A 285 -1.15 -4.19 -22.48
C GLN A 285 -1.11 -4.39 -20.98
N ILE A 286 -1.93 -5.31 -20.48
CA ILE A 286 -2.00 -5.68 -19.06
C ILE A 286 -1.52 -7.12 -18.91
N ASN A 287 -0.32 -7.30 -18.35
CA ASN A 287 0.27 -8.59 -18.02
C ASN A 287 -0.15 -9.00 -16.60
N ALA A 288 -1.43 -9.32 -16.41
CA ALA A 288 -2.04 -9.56 -15.10
C ALA A 288 -1.36 -10.69 -14.30
N GLN A 289 -0.75 -11.67 -15.00
CA GLN A 289 0.02 -12.75 -14.40
C GLN A 289 1.19 -12.28 -13.52
N ASN A 290 1.77 -11.12 -13.84
CA ASN A 290 2.87 -10.53 -13.07
C ASN A 290 2.40 -9.82 -11.80
N CYS A 291 1.11 -9.65 -11.59
CA CYS A 291 0.57 -8.83 -10.51
C CYS A 291 0.92 -9.39 -9.13
N VAL A 292 1.59 -8.59 -8.31
CA VAL A 292 1.95 -8.92 -6.91
C VAL A 292 0.97 -8.32 -5.89
N HIS A 293 -0.20 -7.91 -6.32
CA HIS A 293 -1.28 -7.38 -5.48
C HIS A 293 -0.88 -6.16 -4.62
N CYS A 294 0.01 -5.31 -5.12
CA CYS A 294 0.54 -4.17 -4.35
C CYS A 294 -0.46 -3.01 -4.20
N LYS A 295 -1.50 -2.93 -5.01
CA LYS A 295 -2.53 -1.87 -5.02
C LYS A 295 -2.03 -0.49 -5.49
N THR A 296 -0.82 -0.36 -5.96
CA THR A 296 -0.29 0.95 -6.40
C THR A 296 -1.08 1.56 -7.56
N CYS A 297 -1.54 0.72 -8.52
CA CYS A 297 -2.33 1.19 -9.66
C CYS A 297 -3.69 1.76 -9.23
N ASP A 298 -4.38 1.10 -8.33
CA ASP A 298 -5.66 1.51 -7.77
C ASP A 298 -5.59 2.88 -7.05
N ILE A 299 -4.39 3.22 -6.53
CA ILE A 299 -4.14 4.46 -5.78
C ILE A 299 -3.58 5.57 -6.66
N LYS A 300 -2.65 5.25 -7.57
CA LYS A 300 -1.82 6.26 -8.27
C LYS A 300 -2.27 6.57 -9.68
N GLU A 301 -3.11 5.77 -10.28
CA GLU A 301 -3.58 5.99 -11.65
C GLU A 301 -4.31 7.35 -11.74
N PRO A 302 -3.82 8.29 -12.59
CA PRO A 302 -4.26 9.69 -12.54
C PRO A 302 -5.72 9.90 -12.96
N SER A 303 -6.26 9.02 -13.77
CA SER A 303 -7.65 9.06 -14.24
C SER A 303 -8.60 8.18 -13.41
N GLN A 304 -8.08 7.44 -12.42
CA GLN A 304 -8.80 6.43 -11.63
C GLN A 304 -9.54 5.42 -12.52
N ASN A 305 -8.91 5.09 -13.65
CA ASN A 305 -9.45 4.21 -14.68
C ASN A 305 -9.20 2.72 -14.39
N ILE A 306 -8.15 2.40 -13.62
CA ILE A 306 -7.81 1.02 -13.25
C ILE A 306 -8.58 0.64 -11.99
N ASN A 307 -9.51 -0.27 -12.13
CA ASN A 307 -10.34 -0.80 -11.05
C ASN A 307 -9.80 -2.18 -10.62
N TRP A 308 -9.24 -2.26 -9.42
CA TRP A 308 -8.73 -3.51 -8.90
C TRP A 308 -9.84 -4.32 -8.26
N VAL A 309 -10.30 -5.37 -8.92
CA VAL A 309 -11.28 -6.31 -8.37
C VAL A 309 -10.59 -7.50 -7.73
N VAL A 310 -11.29 -8.23 -6.87
CA VAL A 310 -10.73 -9.40 -6.18
C VAL A 310 -10.47 -10.50 -7.19
N PRO A 311 -9.23 -11.00 -7.34
CA PRO A 311 -8.93 -12.15 -8.19
C PRO A 311 -9.47 -13.44 -7.57
N GLU A 312 -9.40 -14.53 -8.31
CA GLU A 312 -9.71 -15.86 -7.80
C GLU A 312 -8.85 -16.20 -6.56
N GLY A 313 -9.43 -16.97 -5.65
CA GLY A 313 -8.76 -17.36 -4.41
C GLY A 313 -7.48 -18.17 -4.66
N ALA A 314 -6.49 -18.02 -3.77
CA ALA A 314 -5.17 -18.63 -3.83
C ALA A 314 -4.24 -18.10 -4.94
N GLY A 315 -4.70 -17.20 -5.83
CA GLY A 315 -3.84 -16.51 -6.80
C GLY A 315 -3.03 -15.37 -6.19
N GLY A 316 -1.99 -14.93 -6.91
CA GLY A 316 -1.12 -13.84 -6.54
C GLY A 316 0.26 -14.27 -6.03
N PRO A 317 0.99 -13.39 -5.31
CA PRO A 317 2.34 -13.68 -4.85
C PRO A 317 2.33 -14.79 -3.79
N ASN A 318 3.29 -15.71 -3.93
CA ASN A 318 3.50 -16.80 -2.99
C ASN A 318 4.89 -16.66 -2.35
N TYR A 319 4.95 -15.95 -1.25
CA TYR A 319 6.22 -15.67 -0.59
C TYR A 319 6.69 -16.85 0.25
N PRO A 320 7.97 -17.21 0.20
CA PRO A 320 8.51 -18.26 1.05
C PRO A 320 8.39 -17.88 2.53
N ASN A 321 7.99 -18.82 3.36
CA ASN A 321 7.81 -18.65 4.81
C ASN A 321 6.66 -17.73 5.24
N MET A 322 5.65 -17.54 4.41
CA MET A 322 4.42 -16.84 4.78
C MET A 322 3.23 -17.76 4.84
#